data_b0ea96fe129975eb1fef3f84ea0370e2
#
_entry.id   b0ea96fe129975eb1fef3f84ea0370e2
#
_cell.length_a   1.000
_cell.length_b   1.000
_cell.length_c   1.000
_cell.angle_alpha   90.00
_cell.angle_beta   90.00
_cell.angle_gamma   90.00
#
_symmetry.space_group_name_H-M   'P 1'
#
loop_
_entity.id
_entity.type
_entity.pdbx_description
1 polymer ?
#
loop_
_entity_poly.entity_id
_entity_poly.type
_entity_poly.pdbx_seq_one_letter_code
_entity_poly.pdbx_strand_id
1 'polypeptide(L)'
;TLTLVVKKAFEADKYAVVTVNDRDSYPVDIPPTKAFSRTGRCQIAVKLNKGDNTIEIKNPIGSKMDSAAIQYINMGKELKRATKLYAEKNNVPEKPIVYSICEWGKNKPWKWGAQAGNLWRTTLDIRPMWGSILGIYEINVKLADYSGVGGWNDPDMLEVGNGNLTVEENKAHFTLWCMLSAPLILGNDIREFIDADGNVDYNNKILQIVTNRELIAVDQDKKGVQCRRMKTNAITDILVKPLDKGEAAICFFNKSNSEKDMSVSLKEVANLSYVELSDVGAYQYTDLWSKEIDVTSGAINARVAPHGVRVFRVKSI
;
A
#
# COMPACT_ATOMS: atom_id res chain seq x y z
N THR A 1 35.34 -23.91 21.48
CA THR A 1 34.50 -23.88 20.26
C THR A 1 33.05 -24.06 20.62
N LEU A 2 32.19 -23.14 20.18
CA LEU A 2 30.75 -23.26 20.25
C LEU A 2 30.22 -23.82 18.92
N THR A 3 29.38 -24.85 18.98
CA THR A 3 28.75 -25.45 17.82
C THR A 3 27.25 -25.11 17.84
N LEU A 4 26.76 -24.46 16.81
CA LEU A 4 25.33 -24.19 16.61
C LEU A 4 24.77 -25.19 15.61
N VAL A 5 23.65 -25.80 15.97
CA VAL A 5 22.86 -26.66 15.07
C VAL A 5 21.70 -25.82 14.53
N VAL A 6 21.67 -25.65 13.24
CA VAL A 6 20.76 -24.69 12.57
C VAL A 6 19.91 -25.36 11.49
N LYS A 7 18.77 -24.75 11.18
CA LYS A 7 17.91 -25.10 10.04
C LYS A 7 17.64 -23.86 9.23
N LYS A 8 17.94 -23.91 7.93
CA LYS A 8 17.71 -22.81 6.99
C LYS A 8 17.33 -23.37 5.62
N ALA A 9 16.08 -23.27 5.24
CA ALA A 9 15.57 -23.85 3.99
C ALA A 9 16.06 -23.09 2.74
N PHE A 10 16.36 -21.80 2.87
CA PHE A 10 16.70 -20.92 1.76
C PHE A 10 18.21 -20.71 1.62
N GLU A 11 18.65 -20.44 0.39
CA GLU A 11 20.07 -20.21 0.09
C GLU A 11 20.55 -18.80 0.43
N ALA A 12 19.66 -17.84 0.64
CA ALA A 12 20.03 -16.48 0.98
C ALA A 12 20.92 -16.42 2.23
N ASP A 13 21.93 -15.57 2.21
CA ASP A 13 22.85 -15.37 3.32
C ASP A 13 22.11 -14.92 4.58
N LYS A 14 22.37 -15.63 5.66
CA LYS A 14 21.85 -15.27 6.98
C LYS A 14 22.94 -15.49 8.01
N TYR A 15 22.99 -14.59 8.97
CA TYR A 15 23.91 -14.69 10.08
C TYR A 15 23.19 -14.45 11.41
N ALA A 16 23.77 -14.95 12.47
CA ALA A 16 23.40 -14.65 13.85
C ALA A 16 24.58 -13.95 14.54
N VAL A 17 24.30 -13.29 15.64
CA VAL A 17 25.34 -12.79 16.54
C VAL A 17 25.30 -13.61 17.82
N VAL A 18 26.43 -14.15 18.20
CA VAL A 18 26.66 -14.79 19.50
C VAL A 18 27.38 -13.79 20.38
N THR A 19 26.76 -13.40 21.49
CA THR A 19 27.37 -12.53 22.49
C THR A 19 27.73 -13.36 23.70
N VAL A 20 28.93 -13.20 24.19
CA VAL A 20 29.45 -13.90 25.37
C VAL A 20 29.65 -12.88 26.49
N ASN A 21 29.04 -13.11 27.64
CA ASN A 21 29.15 -12.30 28.85
C ASN A 21 28.89 -10.79 28.61
N ASP A 22 27.99 -10.47 27.68
CA ASP A 22 27.63 -9.10 27.27
C ASP A 22 28.85 -8.23 26.80
N ARG A 23 29.93 -8.85 26.42
CA ARG A 23 31.18 -8.15 26.03
C ARG A 23 31.61 -8.46 24.61
N ASP A 24 31.82 -9.75 24.32
CA ASP A 24 32.36 -10.18 23.04
C ASP A 24 31.25 -10.65 22.10
N SER A 25 31.17 -10.06 20.91
CA SER A 25 30.17 -10.42 19.89
C SER A 25 30.85 -11.05 18.67
N TYR A 26 30.34 -12.20 18.26
CA TYR A 26 30.82 -12.99 17.15
C TYR A 26 29.75 -13.16 16.09
N PRO A 27 29.92 -12.62 14.87
CA PRO A 27 29.03 -12.93 13.76
C PRO A 27 29.21 -14.39 13.32
N VAL A 28 28.12 -15.06 13.05
CA VAL A 28 28.06 -16.47 12.64
C VAL A 28 27.24 -16.63 11.40
N ASP A 29 27.85 -17.04 10.31
CA ASP A 29 27.13 -17.36 9.09
C ASP A 29 26.31 -18.65 9.26
N ILE A 30 25.06 -18.58 8.91
CA ILE A 30 24.13 -19.71 8.99
C ILE A 30 24.06 -20.39 7.61
N PRO A 31 24.67 -21.59 7.48
CA PRO A 31 24.72 -22.27 6.19
C PRO A 31 23.32 -22.71 5.73
N PRO A 32 23.05 -22.74 4.41
CA PRO A 32 21.82 -23.28 3.86
C PRO A 32 21.73 -24.80 4.12
N THR A 33 20.58 -25.25 4.56
CA THR A 33 20.34 -26.70 4.78
C THR A 33 19.41 -27.28 3.72
N LYS A 34 18.99 -26.48 2.72
CA LYS A 34 18.12 -26.85 1.59
C LYS A 34 16.68 -27.26 1.96
N ALA A 35 16.41 -27.54 3.22
CA ALA A 35 15.07 -27.84 3.73
C ALA A 35 15.01 -27.63 5.25
N PHE A 36 13.85 -27.29 5.79
CA PHE A 36 13.66 -27.19 7.24
C PHE A 36 13.69 -28.54 7.96
N SER A 37 13.61 -29.65 7.23
CA SER A 37 13.81 -31.00 7.77
C SER A 37 15.26 -31.39 7.96
N ARG A 38 16.20 -30.64 7.37
CA ARG A 38 17.64 -30.89 7.46
C ARG A 38 18.31 -29.93 8.42
N THR A 39 19.32 -30.39 9.13
CA THR A 39 20.15 -29.59 10.02
C THR A 39 21.51 -29.31 9.39
N GLY A 40 22.02 -28.09 9.59
CA GLY A 40 23.41 -27.72 9.36
C GLY A 40 24.12 -27.45 10.68
N ARG A 41 25.43 -27.36 10.63
CA ARG A 41 26.27 -27.00 11.78
C ARG A 41 27.18 -25.86 11.40
N CYS A 42 27.28 -24.87 12.28
CA CYS A 42 28.32 -23.84 12.21
C CYS A 42 29.09 -23.81 13.53
N GLN A 43 30.36 -23.54 13.45
CA GLN A 43 31.26 -23.53 14.62
C GLN A 43 31.99 -22.18 14.69
N ILE A 44 32.07 -21.65 15.90
CA ILE A 44 32.82 -20.43 16.19
C ILE A 44 33.73 -20.64 17.40
N ALA A 45 34.87 -20.04 17.38
CA ALA A 45 35.75 -19.94 18.54
C ALA A 45 35.27 -18.77 19.40
N VAL A 46 34.92 -19.04 20.64
CA VAL A 46 34.48 -18.00 21.59
C VAL A 46 35.42 -18.03 22.82
N LYS A 47 35.61 -16.84 23.40
CA LYS A 47 36.39 -16.71 24.61
C LYS A 47 35.48 -16.85 25.83
N LEU A 48 35.79 -17.78 26.69
CA LEU A 48 35.05 -18.02 27.94
C LEU A 48 35.91 -17.65 29.15
N ASN A 49 35.27 -17.18 30.20
CA ASN A 49 35.88 -17.00 31.51
C ASN A 49 35.89 -18.33 32.28
N LYS A 50 36.72 -18.43 33.31
CA LYS A 50 36.66 -19.53 34.26
C LYS A 50 35.37 -19.41 35.10
N GLY A 51 34.60 -20.46 35.19
CA GLY A 51 33.28 -20.49 35.86
C GLY A 51 32.13 -20.27 34.90
N ASP A 52 31.04 -19.66 35.39
CA ASP A 52 29.81 -19.45 34.63
C ASP A 52 30.00 -18.40 33.53
N ASN A 53 29.38 -18.67 32.38
CA ASN A 53 29.38 -17.78 31.23
C ASN A 53 27.96 -17.66 30.66
N THR A 54 27.56 -16.46 30.34
CA THR A 54 26.31 -16.21 29.61
C THR A 54 26.60 -16.20 28.11
N ILE A 55 25.85 -17.00 27.35
CA ILE A 55 25.91 -17.02 25.90
C ILE A 55 24.54 -16.64 25.36
N GLU A 56 24.48 -15.50 24.72
CA GLU A 56 23.27 -15.03 24.02
C GLU A 56 23.44 -15.26 22.52
N ILE A 57 22.43 -15.88 21.89
CA ILE A 57 22.39 -16.07 20.43
C ILE A 57 21.15 -15.33 19.93
N LYS A 58 21.39 -14.29 19.14
CA LYS A 58 20.32 -13.48 18.60
C LYS A 58 20.50 -13.16 17.13
N ASN A 59 19.43 -12.81 16.48
CA ASN A 59 19.50 -12.10 15.22
C ASN A 59 20.21 -10.76 15.50
N PRO A 60 21.22 -10.36 14.70
CA PRO A 60 21.94 -9.08 14.90
C PRO A 60 21.02 -7.88 15.01
N ILE A 61 19.80 -8.05 14.63
CA ILE A 61 18.77 -7.03 14.49
C ILE A 61 17.59 -7.27 15.45
N GLY A 62 17.70 -8.18 16.40
CA GLY A 62 16.70 -8.43 17.44
C GLY A 62 15.53 -9.33 17.01
N SER A 63 14.97 -9.19 15.82
CA SER A 63 13.84 -9.99 15.35
C SER A 63 13.89 -10.28 13.83
N LYS A 64 13.04 -11.19 13.35
CA LYS A 64 12.87 -11.42 11.90
C LYS A 64 12.37 -10.16 11.17
N MET A 65 11.56 -9.35 11.84
CA MET A 65 11.07 -8.07 11.32
C MET A 65 12.24 -7.10 11.14
N ASP A 66 13.10 -6.99 12.13
CA ASP A 66 14.26 -6.09 12.07
C ASP A 66 15.23 -6.53 10.98
N SER A 67 15.40 -7.85 10.78
CA SER A 67 16.22 -8.40 9.70
C SER A 67 15.71 -7.99 8.32
N ALA A 68 14.43 -8.12 8.05
CA ALA A 68 13.83 -7.70 6.80
C ALA A 68 13.98 -6.18 6.62
N ALA A 69 13.60 -5.39 7.61
CA ALA A 69 13.69 -3.94 7.59
C ALA A 69 15.10 -3.46 7.24
N ILE A 70 16.15 -4.00 7.91
CA ILE A 70 17.53 -3.55 7.65
C ILE A 70 18.01 -3.96 6.26
N GLN A 71 17.66 -5.14 5.77
CA GLN A 71 18.04 -5.54 4.41
C GLN A 71 17.47 -4.58 3.36
N TYR A 72 16.18 -4.23 3.48
CA TYR A 72 15.54 -3.25 2.59
C TYR A 72 16.09 -1.83 2.78
N ILE A 73 16.33 -1.40 4.02
CA ILE A 73 16.93 -0.10 4.32
C ILE A 73 18.34 0.01 3.73
N ASN A 74 19.16 -1.04 3.86
CA ASN A 74 20.50 -1.06 3.27
C ASN A 74 20.45 -1.02 1.75
N MET A 75 19.56 -1.80 1.12
CA MET A 75 19.35 -1.72 -0.33
C MET A 75 18.93 -0.30 -0.76
N GLY A 76 17.98 0.32 -0.07
CA GLY A 76 17.55 1.69 -0.36
C GLY A 76 18.68 2.71 -0.26
N LYS A 77 19.56 2.57 0.74
CA LYS A 77 20.76 3.40 0.88
C LYS A 77 21.74 3.20 -0.29
N GLU A 78 21.98 1.94 -0.68
CA GLU A 78 22.89 1.63 -1.79
C GLU A 78 22.32 2.10 -3.14
N LEU A 79 21.04 2.01 -3.37
CA LEU A 79 20.37 2.56 -4.56
C LEU A 79 20.59 4.07 -4.66
N LYS A 80 20.36 4.82 -3.58
CA LYS A 80 20.61 6.27 -3.52
C LYS A 80 22.09 6.61 -3.74
N ARG A 81 23.00 5.84 -3.14
CA ARG A 81 24.43 6.02 -3.34
C ARG A 81 24.84 5.77 -4.80
N ALA A 82 24.31 4.73 -5.41
CA ALA A 82 24.61 4.37 -6.80
C ALA A 82 24.15 5.43 -7.79
N THR A 83 22.92 5.97 -7.64
CA THR A 83 22.40 7.04 -8.51
C THR A 83 23.24 8.32 -8.41
N LYS A 84 23.61 8.69 -7.19
CA LYS A 84 24.47 9.85 -6.94
C LYS A 84 25.85 9.68 -7.57
N LEU A 85 26.53 8.56 -7.32
CA LEU A 85 27.85 8.28 -7.92
C LEU A 85 27.81 8.25 -9.44
N TYR A 86 26.73 7.67 -10.03
CA TYR A 86 26.57 7.67 -11.47
C TYR A 86 26.41 9.10 -12.03
N ALA A 87 25.61 9.93 -11.40
CA ALA A 87 25.39 11.31 -11.77
C ALA A 87 26.69 12.13 -11.72
N GLU A 88 27.45 12.03 -10.62
CA GLU A 88 28.74 12.68 -10.44
C GLU A 88 29.76 12.23 -11.49
N LYS A 89 29.91 10.91 -11.70
CA LYS A 89 30.89 10.34 -12.65
C LYS A 89 30.61 10.76 -14.11
N ASN A 90 29.33 10.89 -14.48
CA ASN A 90 28.95 11.16 -15.86
C ASN A 90 28.56 12.62 -16.09
N ASN A 91 28.65 13.49 -15.06
CA ASN A 91 28.22 14.90 -15.11
C ASN A 91 26.80 15.08 -15.66
N VAL A 92 25.86 14.30 -15.13
CA VAL A 92 24.42 14.32 -15.47
C VAL A 92 23.57 14.51 -14.23
N PRO A 93 22.32 14.99 -14.34
CA PRO A 93 21.39 15.05 -13.21
C PRO A 93 21.16 13.66 -12.59
N GLU A 94 21.02 13.62 -11.26
CA GLU A 94 20.65 12.38 -10.56
C GLU A 94 19.26 11.93 -10.98
N LYS A 95 19.12 10.65 -11.30
CA LYS A 95 17.84 10.01 -11.60
C LYS A 95 17.42 9.17 -10.39
N PRO A 96 16.43 9.61 -9.62
CA PRO A 96 15.97 8.85 -8.46
C PRO A 96 15.34 7.52 -8.89
N ILE A 97 15.53 6.50 -8.06
CA ILE A 97 14.91 5.19 -8.23
C ILE A 97 13.70 5.12 -7.30
N VAL A 98 12.54 4.78 -7.85
CA VAL A 98 11.37 4.39 -7.04
C VAL A 98 11.58 2.96 -6.57
N TYR A 99 11.73 2.78 -5.26
CA TYR A 99 11.97 1.48 -4.67
C TYR A 99 10.70 0.92 -4.03
N SER A 100 10.17 -0.15 -4.63
CA SER A 100 9.02 -0.91 -4.15
C SER A 100 9.47 -2.07 -3.28
N ILE A 101 8.90 -2.17 -2.08
CA ILE A 101 9.22 -3.20 -1.08
C ILE A 101 8.12 -4.26 -1.11
N CYS A 102 8.49 -5.55 -1.23
CA CYS A 102 7.55 -6.65 -1.29
C CYS A 102 7.71 -7.61 -0.10
N GLU A 103 7.06 -7.27 1.00
CA GLU A 103 7.03 -8.06 2.26
C GLU A 103 5.66 -8.67 2.55
N TRP A 104 4.67 -8.49 1.66
CA TRP A 104 3.32 -9.05 1.79
C TRP A 104 2.63 -8.76 3.14
N GLY A 105 2.97 -7.64 3.77
CA GLY A 105 2.45 -7.26 5.08
C GLY A 105 2.98 -8.05 6.27
N LYS A 106 3.78 -9.12 6.06
CA LYS A 106 4.21 -10.05 7.12
C LYS A 106 5.03 -9.40 8.22
N ASN A 107 5.92 -8.47 7.85
CA ASN A 107 6.81 -7.76 8.77
C ASN A 107 6.35 -6.31 9.02
N LYS A 108 5.05 -6.03 8.76
CA LYS A 108 4.45 -4.69 8.93
C LYS A 108 5.27 -3.60 8.23
N PRO A 109 5.52 -3.73 6.89
CA PRO A 109 6.41 -2.83 6.16
C PRO A 109 5.97 -1.37 6.22
N TRP A 110 4.70 -1.08 6.44
CA TRP A 110 4.20 0.28 6.67
C TRP A 110 4.83 0.99 7.87
N LYS A 111 5.42 0.27 8.84
CA LYS A 111 6.08 0.88 10.02
C LYS A 111 7.51 1.36 9.75
N TRP A 112 8.18 0.82 8.75
CA TRP A 112 9.59 1.09 8.48
C TRP A 112 9.90 1.35 7.00
N GLY A 113 8.97 1.05 6.09
CA GLY A 113 9.18 1.09 4.65
C GLY A 113 9.62 2.46 4.13
N ALA A 114 9.12 3.56 4.72
CA ALA A 114 9.52 4.93 4.37
C ALA A 114 11.03 5.20 4.59
N GLN A 115 11.71 4.42 5.43
CA GLN A 115 13.16 4.52 5.63
C GLN A 115 13.95 3.80 4.52
N ALA A 116 13.32 2.87 3.83
CA ALA A 116 13.94 2.02 2.82
C ALA A 116 13.58 2.43 1.39
N GLY A 117 12.32 2.69 1.11
CA GLY A 117 11.80 2.92 -0.24
C GLY A 117 10.59 3.85 -0.27
N ASN A 118 9.85 3.77 -1.36
CA ASN A 118 8.77 4.69 -1.70
C ASN A 118 7.38 4.06 -1.62
N LEU A 119 7.27 2.76 -1.74
CA LEU A 119 6.03 2.00 -1.61
C LEU A 119 6.32 0.62 -1.03
N TRP A 120 5.31 0.02 -0.39
CA TRP A 120 5.44 -1.27 0.28
C TRP A 120 4.15 -2.07 0.21
N ARG A 121 4.28 -3.32 -0.29
CA ARG A 121 3.19 -4.27 -0.34
C ARG A 121 2.69 -4.59 1.07
N THR A 122 1.40 -4.39 1.27
CA THR A 122 0.73 -4.50 2.57
C THR A 122 0.05 -5.86 2.78
N THR A 123 -0.18 -6.60 1.70
CA THR A 123 -0.90 -7.88 1.69
C THR A 123 -0.23 -8.89 0.77
N LEU A 124 -0.70 -10.13 0.81
CA LEU A 124 -0.42 -11.14 -0.21
C LEU A 124 -0.93 -10.66 -1.58
N ASP A 125 -0.54 -11.37 -2.64
CA ASP A 125 -0.86 -11.02 -4.01
C ASP A 125 -2.37 -10.97 -4.26
N ILE A 126 -2.77 -9.95 -5.03
CA ILE A 126 -4.13 -9.76 -5.50
C ILE A 126 -4.51 -10.84 -6.52
N ARG A 127 -5.79 -11.13 -6.61
CA ARG A 127 -6.38 -11.98 -7.63
C ARG A 127 -7.57 -11.27 -8.27
N PRO A 128 -7.86 -11.51 -9.57
CA PRO A 128 -8.95 -10.86 -10.28
C PRO A 128 -10.33 -11.44 -9.87
N MET A 129 -10.67 -11.30 -8.60
CA MET A 129 -11.93 -11.73 -7.99
C MET A 129 -12.33 -10.80 -6.85
N TRP A 130 -13.62 -10.56 -6.72
CA TRP A 130 -14.17 -9.62 -5.75
C TRP A 130 -13.69 -9.86 -4.31
N GLY A 131 -13.72 -11.11 -3.85
CA GLY A 131 -13.28 -11.45 -2.49
C GLY A 131 -11.82 -11.09 -2.19
N SER A 132 -10.93 -11.17 -3.20
CA SER A 132 -9.53 -10.75 -3.07
C SER A 132 -9.44 -9.23 -2.94
N ILE A 133 -10.11 -8.48 -3.81
CA ILE A 133 -10.14 -7.01 -3.80
C ILE A 133 -10.69 -6.49 -2.47
N LEU A 134 -11.82 -7.04 -2.02
CA LEU A 134 -12.44 -6.67 -0.76
C LEU A 134 -11.52 -6.98 0.44
N GLY A 135 -10.90 -8.15 0.48
CA GLY A 135 -9.99 -8.54 1.55
C GLY A 135 -8.77 -7.63 1.66
N ILE A 136 -8.18 -7.24 0.52
CA ILE A 136 -7.06 -6.31 0.45
C ILE A 136 -7.48 -4.90 0.89
N TYR A 137 -8.62 -4.42 0.40
CA TYR A 137 -9.19 -3.14 0.84
C TYR A 137 -9.40 -3.09 2.35
N GLU A 138 -10.00 -4.13 2.95
CA GLU A 138 -10.28 -4.21 4.39
C GLU A 138 -9.03 -4.10 5.27
N ILE A 139 -7.87 -4.49 4.76
CA ILE A 139 -6.58 -4.33 5.43
C ILE A 139 -6.05 -2.91 5.22
N ASN A 140 -5.98 -2.45 3.96
CA ASN A 140 -5.34 -1.20 3.60
C ASN A 140 -6.05 0.05 4.14
N VAL A 141 -7.37 0.06 4.18
CA VAL A 141 -8.14 1.22 4.68
C VAL A 141 -7.83 1.57 6.15
N LYS A 142 -7.26 0.64 6.89
CA LYS A 142 -6.83 0.82 8.30
C LYS A 142 -5.40 1.36 8.43
N LEU A 143 -4.67 1.49 7.33
CA LEU A 143 -3.26 1.86 7.31
C LEU A 143 -3.02 3.32 6.91
N ALA A 144 -4.04 4.17 6.96
CA ALA A 144 -3.96 5.57 6.53
C ALA A 144 -2.86 6.39 7.25
N ASP A 145 -2.55 6.06 8.50
CA ASP A 145 -1.52 6.76 9.29
C ASP A 145 -0.09 6.48 8.82
N TYR A 146 0.09 5.51 7.94
CA TYR A 146 1.40 5.06 7.46
C TYR A 146 1.68 5.44 6.00
N SER A 147 0.73 6.06 5.32
CA SER A 147 0.84 6.48 3.92
C SER A 147 0.88 7.98 3.81
N GLY A 148 1.71 8.51 2.94
CA GLY A 148 1.83 9.94 2.71
C GLY A 148 2.88 10.28 1.66
N VAL A 149 3.14 11.58 1.47
CA VAL A 149 4.08 12.06 0.45
C VAL A 149 5.46 11.39 0.64
N GLY A 150 5.93 10.73 -0.41
CA GLY A 150 7.21 10.03 -0.45
C GLY A 150 7.19 8.56 0.01
N GLY A 151 6.05 8.08 0.56
CA GLY A 151 5.92 6.70 1.01
C GLY A 151 4.48 6.20 1.04
N TRP A 152 4.16 5.14 0.29
CA TRP A 152 2.79 4.72 0.01
C TRP A 152 2.53 3.26 0.40
N ASN A 153 1.37 3.03 1.01
CA ASN A 153 0.83 1.68 1.13
C ASN A 153 0.51 1.13 -0.27
N ASP A 154 1.01 -0.04 -0.57
CA ASP A 154 0.79 -0.72 -1.85
C ASP A 154 -0.15 -1.92 -1.63
N PRO A 155 -1.42 -1.81 -2.04
CA PRO A 155 -2.39 -2.91 -1.99
C PRO A 155 -2.25 -3.92 -3.13
N ASP A 156 -1.21 -3.80 -3.94
CA ASP A 156 -0.96 -4.52 -5.19
C ASP A 156 -1.56 -3.83 -6.44
N MET A 157 -1.23 -4.38 -7.59
CA MET A 157 -1.63 -3.86 -8.90
C MET A 157 -3.15 -3.83 -9.09
N LEU A 158 -3.56 -3.15 -10.15
CA LEU A 158 -4.95 -3.10 -10.59
C LEU A 158 -5.28 -4.33 -11.42
N GLU A 159 -6.30 -5.08 -10.99
CA GLU A 159 -6.91 -6.20 -11.72
C GLU A 159 -8.21 -5.78 -12.44
N VAL A 160 -8.33 -4.50 -12.76
CA VAL A 160 -9.51 -3.92 -13.42
C VAL A 160 -9.65 -4.51 -14.83
N GLY A 161 -10.74 -5.21 -15.09
CA GLY A 161 -11.01 -5.88 -16.37
C GLY A 161 -10.48 -7.32 -16.46
N ASN A 162 -9.65 -7.74 -15.52
CA ASN A 162 -9.16 -9.12 -15.46
C ASN A 162 -10.20 -10.05 -14.79
N GLY A 163 -10.18 -11.31 -15.16
CA GLY A 163 -11.06 -12.33 -14.60
C GLY A 163 -12.55 -12.10 -14.90
N ASN A 164 -13.40 -12.35 -13.92
CA ASN A 164 -14.86 -12.27 -14.07
C ASN A 164 -15.49 -11.13 -13.24
N LEU A 165 -14.76 -10.04 -13.01
CA LEU A 165 -15.29 -8.90 -12.29
C LEU A 165 -16.39 -8.21 -13.09
N THR A 166 -17.51 -7.89 -12.43
CA THR A 166 -18.57 -7.08 -13.02
C THR A 166 -18.10 -5.66 -13.29
N VAL A 167 -18.84 -4.89 -14.08
CA VAL A 167 -18.52 -3.48 -14.34
C VAL A 167 -18.48 -2.67 -13.03
N GLU A 168 -19.43 -2.92 -12.12
CA GLU A 168 -19.47 -2.22 -10.83
C GLU A 168 -18.30 -2.62 -9.91
N GLU A 169 -17.89 -3.88 -9.89
CA GLU A 169 -16.72 -4.33 -9.16
C GLU A 169 -15.41 -3.74 -9.72
N ASN A 170 -15.30 -3.62 -11.05
CA ASN A 170 -14.18 -2.96 -11.69
C ASN A 170 -14.10 -1.46 -11.34
N LYS A 171 -15.23 -0.76 -11.38
CA LYS A 171 -15.33 0.63 -10.93
C LYS A 171 -15.01 0.78 -9.45
N ALA A 172 -15.52 -0.12 -8.60
CA ALA A 172 -15.24 -0.12 -7.17
C ALA A 172 -13.75 -0.35 -6.91
N HIS A 173 -13.13 -1.34 -7.55
CA HIS A 173 -11.71 -1.61 -7.43
C HIS A 173 -10.86 -0.38 -7.75
N PHE A 174 -11.06 0.23 -8.93
CA PHE A 174 -10.32 1.43 -9.33
C PHE A 174 -10.55 2.61 -8.37
N THR A 175 -11.81 2.87 -8.00
CA THR A 175 -12.15 3.94 -7.07
C THR A 175 -11.50 3.76 -5.70
N LEU A 176 -11.54 2.55 -5.15
CA LEU A 176 -10.97 2.26 -3.85
C LEU A 176 -9.44 2.45 -3.85
N TRP A 177 -8.72 2.02 -4.90
CA TRP A 177 -7.29 2.26 -5.03
C TRP A 177 -6.97 3.75 -5.11
N CYS A 178 -7.75 4.53 -5.86
CA CYS A 178 -7.61 5.99 -5.90
C CYS A 178 -7.88 6.65 -4.53
N MET A 179 -8.89 6.21 -3.81
CA MET A 179 -9.18 6.70 -2.46
C MET A 179 -8.05 6.35 -1.46
N LEU A 180 -7.41 5.19 -1.63
CA LEU A 180 -6.29 4.73 -0.82
C LEU A 180 -4.95 5.44 -1.14
N SER A 181 -4.87 6.28 -2.16
CA SER A 181 -3.60 6.82 -2.70
C SER A 181 -2.62 5.69 -3.04
N ALA A 182 -3.11 4.62 -3.63
CA ALA A 182 -2.34 3.44 -3.97
C ALA A 182 -1.54 3.66 -5.25
N PRO A 183 -0.39 2.99 -5.44
CA PRO A 183 0.25 2.95 -6.74
C PRO A 183 -0.70 2.36 -7.80
N LEU A 184 -1.03 3.15 -8.83
CA LEU A 184 -1.94 2.71 -9.90
C LEU A 184 -1.15 1.96 -10.99
N ILE A 185 -0.75 0.72 -10.68
CA ILE A 185 0.01 -0.14 -11.59
C ILE A 185 -0.96 -1.11 -12.26
N LEU A 186 -1.09 -1.02 -13.59
CA LEU A 186 -1.98 -1.90 -14.37
C LEU A 186 -1.46 -3.34 -14.42
N GLY A 187 -2.34 -4.29 -14.12
CA GLY A 187 -2.13 -5.73 -14.31
C GLY A 187 -2.65 -6.26 -15.66
N ASN A 188 -3.03 -5.37 -16.58
CA ASN A 188 -3.66 -5.69 -17.85
C ASN A 188 -2.65 -5.95 -18.98
N ASP A 189 -3.06 -6.75 -19.96
CA ASP A 189 -2.46 -6.72 -21.28
C ASP A 189 -2.96 -5.46 -22.01
N ILE A 190 -2.11 -4.45 -22.15
CA ILE A 190 -2.48 -3.18 -22.79
C ILE A 190 -2.86 -3.32 -24.27
N ARG A 191 -2.53 -4.45 -24.92
CA ARG A 191 -2.96 -4.74 -26.30
C ARG A 191 -4.47 -4.91 -26.41
N GLU A 192 -5.16 -5.24 -25.31
CA GLU A 192 -6.63 -5.31 -25.26
C GLU A 192 -7.31 -3.94 -25.39
N PHE A 193 -6.55 -2.86 -25.29
CA PHE A 193 -7.04 -1.49 -25.45
C PHE A 193 -6.84 -0.93 -26.87
N ILE A 194 -6.42 -1.78 -27.82
CA ILE A 194 -6.13 -1.42 -29.21
C ILE A 194 -7.14 -2.11 -30.12
N ASP A 195 -7.72 -1.36 -31.06
CA ASP A 195 -8.63 -1.91 -32.07
C ASP A 195 -7.89 -2.70 -33.19
N ALA A 196 -8.64 -3.26 -34.11
CA ALA A 196 -8.09 -4.06 -35.21
C ALA A 196 -7.17 -3.25 -36.17
N ASP A 197 -7.29 -1.95 -36.17
CA ASP A 197 -6.49 -1.03 -37.00
C ASP A 197 -5.22 -0.54 -36.28
N GLY A 198 -5.03 -0.97 -35.01
CA GLY A 198 -3.88 -0.58 -34.19
C GLY A 198 -4.04 0.76 -33.46
N ASN A 199 -5.24 1.34 -33.44
CA ASN A 199 -5.53 2.55 -32.72
C ASN A 199 -6.06 2.26 -31.32
N VAL A 200 -5.96 3.24 -30.40
CA VAL A 200 -6.54 3.12 -29.07
C VAL A 200 -8.07 3.08 -29.15
N ASP A 201 -8.66 2.01 -28.62
CA ASP A 201 -10.12 1.87 -28.54
C ASP A 201 -10.70 2.65 -27.35
N TYR A 202 -11.04 3.91 -27.55
CA TYR A 202 -11.66 4.76 -26.54
C TYR A 202 -13.08 4.30 -26.13
N ASN A 203 -13.71 3.36 -26.86
CA ASN A 203 -14.99 2.76 -26.50
C ASN A 203 -14.83 1.57 -25.53
N ASN A 204 -13.61 1.09 -25.33
CA ASN A 204 -13.33 0.03 -24.39
C ASN A 204 -13.68 0.49 -22.96
N LYS A 205 -14.61 -0.22 -22.32
CA LYS A 205 -15.13 0.15 -20.99
C LYS A 205 -14.05 0.08 -19.90
N ILE A 206 -13.11 -0.84 -20.02
CA ILE A 206 -12.02 -0.99 -19.04
C ILE A 206 -11.04 0.17 -19.19
N LEU A 207 -10.68 0.53 -20.40
CA LEU A 207 -9.86 1.70 -20.67
C LEU A 207 -10.50 2.98 -20.08
N GLN A 208 -11.82 3.16 -20.27
CA GLN A 208 -12.54 4.30 -19.69
C GLN A 208 -12.50 4.33 -18.15
N ILE A 209 -12.49 3.15 -17.50
CA ILE A 209 -12.37 3.06 -16.05
C ILE A 209 -10.96 3.48 -15.62
N VAL A 210 -9.91 2.85 -16.16
CA VAL A 210 -8.52 3.08 -15.72
C VAL A 210 -7.95 4.43 -16.16
N THR A 211 -8.62 5.11 -17.09
CA THR A 211 -8.27 6.48 -17.53
C THR A 211 -9.20 7.57 -17.00
N ASN A 212 -10.02 7.29 -15.98
CA ASN A 212 -10.88 8.30 -15.37
C ASN A 212 -10.03 9.37 -14.67
N ARG A 213 -9.88 10.51 -15.34
CA ARG A 213 -9.01 11.62 -14.91
C ARG A 213 -9.38 12.21 -13.55
N GLU A 214 -10.66 12.24 -13.22
CA GLU A 214 -11.14 12.79 -11.94
C GLU A 214 -10.73 11.89 -10.77
N LEU A 215 -10.82 10.58 -10.94
CA LEU A 215 -10.37 9.62 -9.93
C LEU A 215 -8.84 9.60 -9.82
N ILE A 216 -8.13 9.66 -10.95
CA ILE A 216 -6.67 9.80 -10.95
C ILE A 216 -6.26 11.09 -10.24
N ALA A 217 -7.00 12.20 -10.43
CA ALA A 217 -6.73 13.45 -9.72
C ALA A 217 -6.99 13.36 -8.21
N VAL A 218 -7.92 12.50 -7.77
CA VAL A 218 -8.12 12.19 -6.34
C VAL A 218 -6.97 11.35 -5.81
N ASP A 219 -6.48 10.37 -6.57
CA ASP A 219 -5.33 9.57 -6.20
C ASP A 219 -4.07 10.42 -6.02
N GLN A 220 -3.79 11.27 -7.02
CA GLN A 220 -2.58 12.09 -7.14
C GLN A 220 -2.70 13.47 -6.51
N ASP A 221 -3.67 13.66 -5.63
CA ASP A 221 -3.84 14.93 -4.95
C ASP A 221 -2.60 15.31 -4.14
N LYS A 222 -2.20 16.58 -4.21
CA LYS A 222 -0.95 17.11 -3.62
C LYS A 222 -0.86 16.93 -2.11
N LYS A 223 -2.00 16.83 -1.43
CA LYS A 223 -2.04 16.57 0.02
C LYS A 223 -1.47 15.19 0.35
N GLY A 224 -1.55 14.24 -0.59
CA GLY A 224 -0.97 12.92 -0.47
C GLY A 224 -1.48 12.11 0.72
N VAL A 225 -2.76 12.23 1.05
CA VAL A 225 -3.37 11.59 2.23
C VAL A 225 -4.32 10.49 1.79
N GLN A 226 -4.16 9.32 2.36
CA GLN A 226 -5.08 8.19 2.16
C GLN A 226 -6.44 8.48 2.82
N CYS A 227 -7.54 7.95 2.24
CA CYS A 227 -8.86 8.06 2.85
C CYS A 227 -8.97 7.32 4.18
N ARG A 228 -9.95 7.73 4.98
CA ARG A 228 -10.34 7.05 6.22
C ARG A 228 -11.81 6.67 6.20
N ARG A 229 -12.17 5.63 6.92
CA ARG A 229 -13.56 5.30 7.19
C ARG A 229 -14.17 6.31 8.15
N MET A 230 -15.16 7.06 7.68
CA MET A 230 -16.00 7.90 8.51
C MET A 230 -17.12 7.09 9.17
N LYS A 231 -17.80 6.27 8.38
CA LYS A 231 -18.85 5.34 8.84
C LYS A 231 -18.61 3.97 8.26
N THR A 232 -18.82 2.92 9.04
CA THR A 232 -18.61 1.53 8.63
C THR A 232 -19.60 0.60 9.33
N ASN A 233 -20.03 -0.40 8.59
CA ASN A 233 -20.73 -1.57 9.10
C ASN A 233 -20.36 -2.80 8.26
N ALA A 234 -20.98 -3.95 8.52
CA ALA A 234 -20.67 -5.19 7.81
C ALA A 234 -20.85 -5.10 6.28
N ILE A 235 -21.73 -4.23 5.80
CA ILE A 235 -22.17 -4.21 4.40
C ILE A 235 -21.92 -2.89 3.68
N THR A 236 -21.64 -1.77 4.38
CA THR A 236 -21.38 -0.47 3.77
C THR A 236 -20.26 0.28 4.47
N ASP A 237 -19.50 1.07 3.69
CA ASP A 237 -18.56 2.05 4.20
C ASP A 237 -18.81 3.43 3.59
N ILE A 238 -18.61 4.47 4.38
CA ILE A 238 -18.45 5.85 3.91
C ILE A 238 -17.00 6.24 4.15
N LEU A 239 -16.28 6.48 3.07
CA LEU A 239 -14.87 6.89 3.09
C LEU A 239 -14.76 8.38 2.84
N VAL A 240 -13.87 9.04 3.54
CA VAL A 240 -13.53 10.45 3.33
C VAL A 240 -12.04 10.59 3.15
N LYS A 241 -11.64 11.24 2.06
CA LYS A 241 -10.25 11.58 1.74
C LYS A 241 -10.13 13.10 1.71
N PRO A 242 -9.29 13.71 2.56
CA PRO A 242 -9.00 15.12 2.46
C PRO A 242 -8.20 15.40 1.18
N LEU A 243 -8.56 16.46 0.48
CA LEU A 243 -7.89 16.92 -0.73
C LEU A 243 -7.27 18.31 -0.50
N ASP A 244 -6.39 18.70 -1.41
CA ASP A 244 -5.83 20.05 -1.44
C ASP A 244 -6.92 21.13 -1.51
N LYS A 245 -6.59 22.37 -1.08
CA LYS A 245 -7.49 23.54 -1.10
C LYS A 245 -8.77 23.40 -0.26
N GLY A 246 -8.76 22.58 0.78
CA GLY A 246 -9.91 22.40 1.64
C GLY A 246 -11.07 21.62 1.02
N GLU A 247 -10.80 20.87 -0.04
CA GLU A 247 -11.78 19.97 -0.65
C GLU A 247 -11.74 18.58 -0.03
N ALA A 248 -12.73 17.74 -0.31
CA ALA A 248 -12.77 16.35 0.12
C ALA A 248 -13.31 15.44 -0.98
N ALA A 249 -12.81 14.22 -1.07
CA ALA A 249 -13.47 13.14 -1.79
C ALA A 249 -14.24 12.26 -0.81
N ILE A 250 -15.51 12.00 -1.12
CA ILE A 250 -16.40 11.15 -0.33
C ILE A 250 -16.81 9.97 -1.18
N CYS A 251 -16.57 8.75 -0.70
CA CYS A 251 -16.95 7.54 -1.39
C CYS A 251 -17.95 6.73 -0.55
N PHE A 252 -19.11 6.46 -1.13
CA PHE A 252 -20.07 5.49 -0.65
C PHE A 252 -19.72 4.13 -1.25
N PHE A 253 -19.45 3.16 -0.42
CA PHE A 253 -19.09 1.82 -0.84
C PHE A 253 -20.07 0.79 -0.29
N ASN A 254 -20.71 0.07 -1.18
CA ASN A 254 -21.63 -1.02 -0.88
C ASN A 254 -20.95 -2.38 -1.09
N LYS A 255 -20.69 -3.09 -0.01
CA LYS A 255 -20.04 -4.41 0.01
C LYS A 255 -21.03 -5.57 -0.16
N SER A 256 -22.34 -5.28 -0.17
CA SER A 256 -23.40 -6.30 -0.18
C SER A 256 -23.89 -6.64 -1.58
N ASN A 257 -24.60 -7.76 -1.68
CA ASN A 257 -25.20 -8.26 -2.93
C ASN A 257 -26.55 -7.57 -3.28
N SER A 258 -26.94 -6.52 -2.56
CA SER A 258 -28.17 -5.77 -2.83
C SER A 258 -27.89 -4.28 -2.85
N GLU A 259 -28.66 -3.54 -3.63
CA GLU A 259 -28.60 -2.09 -3.72
C GLU A 259 -28.83 -1.44 -2.35
N LYS A 260 -28.16 -0.31 -2.07
CA LYS A 260 -28.26 0.43 -0.81
C LYS A 260 -28.46 1.92 -1.04
N ASP A 261 -29.39 2.49 -0.33
CA ASP A 261 -29.50 3.93 -0.17
C ASP A 261 -28.53 4.37 0.94
N MET A 262 -27.64 5.30 0.61
CA MET A 262 -26.61 5.79 1.52
C MET A 262 -26.65 7.31 1.60
N SER A 263 -26.31 7.85 2.76
CA SER A 263 -26.35 9.29 3.04
C SER A 263 -25.23 9.72 3.95
N VAL A 264 -24.70 10.93 3.71
CA VAL A 264 -23.73 11.58 4.59
C VAL A 264 -24.03 13.06 4.74
N SER A 265 -24.02 13.55 5.97
CA SER A 265 -24.10 14.99 6.27
C SER A 265 -22.76 15.65 5.99
N LEU A 266 -22.74 16.72 5.19
CA LEU A 266 -21.51 17.46 4.90
C LEU A 266 -21.00 18.25 6.11
N LYS A 267 -21.88 18.64 7.00
CA LYS A 267 -21.49 19.18 8.31
C LYS A 267 -20.71 18.17 9.16
N GLU A 268 -21.15 16.89 9.17
CA GLU A 268 -20.38 15.83 9.84
C GLU A 268 -19.00 15.64 9.19
N VAL A 269 -18.89 15.71 7.86
CA VAL A 269 -17.62 15.61 7.13
C VAL A 269 -16.72 16.79 7.47
N ALA A 270 -17.21 18.03 7.45
CA ALA A 270 -16.46 19.23 7.79
C ALA A 270 -15.92 19.23 9.24
N ASN A 271 -16.60 18.54 10.14
CA ASN A 271 -16.17 18.40 11.54
C ASN A 271 -15.18 17.27 11.79
N LEU A 272 -14.75 16.52 10.76
CA LEU A 272 -13.70 15.51 10.91
C LEU A 272 -12.34 16.18 11.11
N SER A 273 -11.62 15.79 12.16
CA SER A 273 -10.34 16.42 12.56
C SER A 273 -9.22 16.34 11.50
N TYR A 274 -9.36 15.49 10.49
CA TYR A 274 -8.39 15.29 9.41
C TYR A 274 -8.85 15.91 8.07
N VAL A 275 -9.99 16.61 8.04
CA VAL A 275 -10.56 17.24 6.83
C VAL A 275 -10.51 18.76 7.03
N GLU A 276 -10.23 19.49 5.95
CA GLU A 276 -10.16 20.97 5.96
C GLU A 276 -11.35 21.59 5.21
N LEU A 277 -12.39 20.80 4.91
CA LEU A 277 -13.63 21.30 4.32
C LEU A 277 -14.29 22.27 5.30
N SER A 278 -14.55 23.51 4.88
CA SER A 278 -15.16 24.51 5.73
C SER A 278 -16.63 24.18 6.03
N ASP A 279 -17.06 24.33 7.27
CA ASP A 279 -18.47 24.23 7.67
C ASP A 279 -19.19 25.52 7.25
N VAL A 280 -19.81 25.50 6.09
CA VAL A 280 -20.51 26.62 5.45
C VAL A 280 -21.95 26.24 5.11
N GLY A 281 -22.74 27.22 4.69
CA GLY A 281 -24.15 27.00 4.38
C GLY A 281 -24.43 26.23 3.11
N ALA A 282 -23.45 26.07 2.21
CA ALA A 282 -23.63 25.38 0.93
C ALA A 282 -22.35 24.71 0.45
N TYR A 283 -22.52 23.59 -0.24
CA TYR A 283 -21.45 22.78 -0.80
C TYR A 283 -21.77 22.42 -2.24
N GLN A 284 -20.80 22.56 -3.13
CA GLN A 284 -20.87 21.98 -4.47
C GLN A 284 -20.22 20.59 -4.43
N TYR A 285 -20.87 19.61 -5.05
CA TYR A 285 -20.27 18.30 -5.25
C TYR A 285 -20.39 17.84 -6.70
N THR A 286 -19.39 17.08 -7.14
CA THR A 286 -19.30 16.48 -8.47
C THR A 286 -19.22 14.97 -8.32
N ASP A 287 -20.14 14.23 -8.95
CA ASP A 287 -20.01 12.78 -9.08
C ASP A 287 -18.86 12.45 -10.05
N LEU A 288 -17.87 11.69 -9.60
CA LEU A 288 -16.67 11.45 -10.40
C LEU A 288 -16.84 10.38 -11.48
N TRP A 289 -17.97 9.69 -11.51
CA TRP A 289 -18.34 8.77 -12.59
C TRP A 289 -19.29 9.40 -13.61
N SER A 290 -20.42 9.98 -13.18
CA SER A 290 -21.37 10.61 -14.10
C SER A 290 -20.95 12.00 -14.56
N LYS A 291 -20.05 12.68 -13.83
CA LYS A 291 -19.63 14.07 -14.04
C LYS A 291 -20.71 15.10 -13.71
N GLU A 292 -21.82 14.67 -13.15
CA GLU A 292 -22.89 15.56 -12.72
C GLU A 292 -22.42 16.42 -11.54
N ILE A 293 -22.81 17.70 -11.61
CA ILE A 293 -22.50 18.70 -10.57
C ILE A 293 -23.82 19.12 -9.93
N ASP A 294 -23.83 19.17 -8.61
CA ASP A 294 -24.98 19.60 -7.84
C ASP A 294 -24.55 20.39 -6.62
N VAL A 295 -25.51 21.02 -5.93
CA VAL A 295 -25.31 21.85 -4.75
C VAL A 295 -26.24 21.38 -3.64
N THR A 296 -25.71 21.31 -2.42
CA THR A 296 -26.52 20.98 -1.25
C THR A 296 -26.13 21.83 -0.04
N SER A 297 -27.07 22.12 0.83
CA SER A 297 -26.84 22.74 2.14
C SER A 297 -26.77 21.72 3.29
N GLY A 298 -26.93 20.43 3.02
CA GLY A 298 -27.08 19.44 4.08
C GLY A 298 -26.33 18.14 3.84
N ALA A 299 -26.89 17.27 3.02
CA ALA A 299 -26.40 15.92 2.85
C ALA A 299 -26.25 15.54 1.37
N ILE A 300 -25.34 14.61 1.09
CA ILE A 300 -25.32 13.86 -0.17
C ILE A 300 -26.02 12.53 0.06
N ASN A 301 -26.99 12.24 -0.82
CA ASN A 301 -27.72 10.99 -0.84
C ASN A 301 -27.45 10.28 -2.16
N ALA A 302 -27.19 8.98 -2.10
CA ALA A 302 -26.94 8.21 -3.31
C ALA A 302 -27.40 6.77 -3.15
N ARG A 303 -27.92 6.22 -4.23
CA ARG A 303 -28.21 4.81 -4.38
C ARG A 303 -27.00 4.10 -4.96
N VAL A 304 -26.54 3.07 -4.29
CA VAL A 304 -25.29 2.38 -4.61
C VAL A 304 -25.59 0.93 -4.98
N ALA A 305 -25.20 0.54 -6.20
CA ALA A 305 -25.36 -0.81 -6.72
C ALA A 305 -24.65 -1.87 -5.86
N PRO A 306 -25.03 -3.14 -5.97
CA PRO A 306 -24.29 -4.24 -5.33
C PRO A 306 -22.82 -4.20 -5.72
N HIS A 307 -21.91 -4.37 -4.75
CA HIS A 307 -20.45 -4.29 -4.89
C HIS A 307 -19.94 -2.97 -5.51
N GLY A 308 -20.82 -1.98 -5.60
CA GLY A 308 -20.56 -0.72 -6.30
C GLY A 308 -20.09 0.41 -5.37
N VAL A 309 -19.77 1.52 -6.01
CA VAL A 309 -19.38 2.78 -5.38
C VAL A 309 -20.11 3.96 -5.99
N ARG A 310 -20.30 5.02 -5.18
CA ARG A 310 -20.56 6.38 -5.67
C ARG A 310 -19.51 7.29 -5.02
N VAL A 311 -18.87 8.11 -5.80
CA VAL A 311 -17.77 8.93 -5.31
C VAL A 311 -17.92 10.37 -5.76
N PHE A 312 -17.77 11.29 -4.83
CA PHE A 312 -18.04 12.71 -4.99
C PHE A 312 -16.83 13.53 -4.57
N ARG A 313 -16.43 14.50 -5.38
CA ARG A 313 -15.53 15.58 -4.98
C ARG A 313 -16.37 16.74 -4.46
N VAL A 314 -16.07 17.22 -3.26
CA VAL A 314 -16.86 18.21 -2.53
C VAL A 314 -15.99 19.40 -2.21
N LYS A 315 -16.55 20.60 -2.40
CA LYS A 315 -15.97 21.87 -1.97
C LYS A 315 -17.02 22.78 -1.33
N SER A 316 -16.60 23.61 -0.42
CA SER A 316 -17.42 24.69 0.16
C SER A 316 -17.61 25.81 -0.85
N ILE A 317 -18.81 26.46 -0.88
CA ILE A 317 -19.13 27.59 -1.77
C ILE A 317 -19.80 28.73 -0.98
#